data_c61d15e7336ac10637b314d3dc4e9e6b
#
_entry.id   c61d15e7336ac10637b314d3dc4e9e6b
#
_cell.length_a   1.000
_cell.length_b   1.000
_cell.length_c   1.000
_cell.angle_alpha   90.00
_cell.angle_beta   90.00
_cell.angle_gamma   90.00
#
_symmetry.space_group_name_H-M   'P 1'
#
loop_
_entity.id
_entity.type
_entity.pdbx_description
1 polymer ?
#
loop_
_entity_poly.entity_id
_entity_poly.type
_entity_poly.pdbx_seq_one_letter_code
_entity_poly.pdbx_strand_id
1 'polypeptide(L)'
;TLYPSEQLNFLLRMKKGDVYNQKLLGERTSTDDDAIGNLYYNNGYLFYNLDPVEVNIVGDSIDLEMRIYEGRQATINKINISGNDRLYENVVRRELRIRPGQLFSKDDLMRSLREIQQMGHFDPEKLQPDIQPDPVNGTVDIGLPLTSKANDQVEFSAGWGQTGIIGKLSLKFTNFSVANLLRPGENYRCILPQGDGQTLTISGQTNAKYYQSYSISFFDPWFGGKRPNSLSVSAFFSVQTDISSRYYNSSYFNNYYNSMYSGYGGYGMYNYGNYNNYENYYDPDKSIKMWGLSLGWGKRLKWPDDYFTLSAELAYQRYNLKDW
;
A
#
# COMPACT_ATOMS: atom_id res chain seq x y z
N THR A 1 5.03 -1.43 -40.12
CA THR A 1 4.56 -1.35 -38.73
C THR A 1 4.95 -2.60 -37.98
N LEU A 2 5.34 -2.46 -36.71
CA LEU A 2 5.70 -3.58 -35.82
C LEU A 2 4.51 -4.52 -35.62
N TYR A 3 3.32 -3.93 -35.51
CA TYR A 3 2.09 -4.67 -35.32
C TYR A 3 1.28 -4.77 -36.59
N PRO A 4 0.63 -5.91 -36.86
CA PRO A 4 -0.22 -6.09 -38.04
C PRO A 4 -1.41 -5.13 -38.00
N SER A 5 -1.80 -4.63 -39.19
CA SER A 5 -2.92 -3.69 -39.31
C SER A 5 -4.24 -4.23 -38.77
N GLU A 6 -4.44 -5.54 -38.81
CA GLU A 6 -5.63 -6.20 -38.21
C GLU A 6 -5.71 -6.02 -36.73
N GLN A 7 -4.58 -6.16 -36.01
CA GLN A 7 -4.50 -5.94 -34.56
C GLN A 7 -4.75 -4.47 -34.21
N LEU A 8 -4.16 -3.54 -34.95
CA LEU A 8 -4.36 -2.10 -34.72
C LEU A 8 -5.82 -1.69 -34.97
N ASN A 9 -6.43 -2.21 -36.04
CA ASN A 9 -7.84 -1.97 -36.32
C ASN A 9 -8.77 -2.57 -35.25
N PHE A 10 -8.41 -3.73 -34.71
CA PHE A 10 -9.16 -4.34 -33.60
C PHE A 10 -9.12 -3.45 -32.34
N LEU A 11 -7.97 -2.88 -32.03
CA LEU A 11 -7.81 -1.97 -30.88
C LEU A 11 -8.51 -0.63 -31.13
N LEU A 12 -8.50 -0.13 -32.34
CA LEU A 12 -9.18 1.12 -32.73
C LEU A 12 -10.68 1.05 -32.51
N ARG A 13 -11.31 -0.14 -32.69
CA ARG A 13 -12.75 -0.38 -32.54
C ARG A 13 -13.64 0.54 -33.38
N MET A 14 -13.10 1.10 -34.46
CA MET A 14 -13.83 1.90 -35.44
C MET A 14 -13.83 1.15 -36.77
N LYS A 15 -14.98 1.13 -37.43
CA LYS A 15 -15.17 0.44 -38.72
C LYS A 15 -15.56 1.44 -39.80
N LYS A 16 -15.26 1.08 -41.07
CA LYS A 16 -15.73 1.84 -42.20
C LYS A 16 -17.26 1.90 -42.20
N GLY A 17 -17.81 3.12 -42.27
CA GLY A 17 -19.23 3.38 -42.21
C GLY A 17 -19.77 3.78 -40.82
N ASP A 18 -18.92 3.78 -39.78
CA ASP A 18 -19.31 4.29 -38.47
C ASP A 18 -19.38 5.82 -38.49
N VAL A 19 -20.17 6.39 -37.58
CA VAL A 19 -20.24 7.85 -37.40
C VAL A 19 -18.92 8.34 -36.82
N TYR A 20 -18.32 9.36 -37.47
CA TYR A 20 -17.08 9.96 -36.99
C TYR A 20 -17.25 10.57 -35.60
N ASN A 21 -16.40 10.14 -34.69
CA ASN A 21 -16.38 10.63 -33.31
C ASN A 21 -14.92 10.89 -32.89
N GLN A 22 -14.54 12.17 -32.91
CA GLN A 22 -13.19 12.61 -32.55
C GLN A 22 -12.81 12.24 -31.11
N LYS A 23 -13.76 12.30 -30.19
CA LYS A 23 -13.53 11.91 -28.79
C LYS A 23 -13.19 10.42 -28.67
N LEU A 24 -13.99 9.57 -29.30
CA LEU A 24 -13.73 8.13 -29.33
C LEU A 24 -12.40 7.81 -30.01
N LEU A 25 -12.08 8.50 -31.09
CA LEU A 25 -10.79 8.35 -31.76
C LEU A 25 -9.62 8.67 -30.81
N GLY A 26 -9.68 9.78 -30.07
CA GLY A 26 -8.69 10.16 -29.08
C GLY A 26 -8.58 9.17 -27.93
N GLU A 27 -9.71 8.67 -27.43
CA GLU A 27 -9.73 7.63 -26.39
C GLU A 27 -9.03 6.35 -26.86
N ARG A 28 -9.37 5.85 -28.04
CA ARG A 28 -8.83 4.60 -28.60
C ARG A 28 -7.38 4.69 -29.09
N THR A 29 -6.90 5.88 -29.39
CA THR A 29 -5.50 6.09 -29.82
C THR A 29 -4.55 6.34 -28.67
N SER A 30 -4.98 7.03 -27.59
CA SER A 30 -4.07 7.50 -26.54
C SER A 30 -4.55 7.36 -25.10
N THR A 31 -5.86 7.45 -24.81
CA THR A 31 -6.35 7.63 -23.43
C THR A 31 -6.71 6.31 -22.75
N ASP A 32 -7.35 5.40 -23.46
CA ASP A 32 -7.81 4.13 -22.88
C ASP A 32 -6.63 3.23 -22.47
N ASP A 33 -6.84 2.36 -21.50
CA ASP A 33 -5.82 1.40 -21.06
C ASP A 33 -5.38 0.46 -22.20
N ASP A 34 -6.31 0.09 -23.09
CA ASP A 34 -6.06 -0.72 -24.26
C ASP A 34 -5.86 0.12 -25.55
N ALA A 35 -5.54 1.41 -25.43
CA ALA A 35 -5.25 2.28 -26.56
C ALA A 35 -4.03 1.82 -27.35
N ILE A 36 -4.03 2.12 -28.65
CA ILE A 36 -2.92 1.79 -29.56
C ILE A 36 -1.60 2.36 -29.03
N GLY A 37 -1.59 3.61 -28.53
CA GLY A 37 -0.41 4.25 -27.99
C GLY A 37 0.20 3.47 -26.81
N ASN A 38 -0.62 2.90 -25.93
CA ASN A 38 -0.13 2.11 -24.80
C ASN A 38 0.56 0.82 -25.23
N LEU A 39 0.10 0.19 -26.31
CA LEU A 39 0.77 -0.98 -26.90
C LEU A 39 2.21 -0.65 -27.31
N TYR A 40 2.44 0.51 -27.90
CA TYR A 40 3.78 0.96 -28.31
C TYR A 40 4.61 1.41 -27.09
N TYR A 41 4.04 2.21 -26.20
CA TYR A 41 4.75 2.70 -24.99
C TYR A 41 5.17 1.58 -24.05
N ASN A 42 4.40 0.51 -23.95
CA ASN A 42 4.74 -0.64 -23.10
C ASN A 42 5.85 -1.52 -23.70
N ASN A 43 6.15 -1.35 -25.00
CA ASN A 43 7.22 -2.04 -25.68
C ASN A 43 8.43 -1.13 -26.00
N GLY A 44 8.56 -0.02 -25.31
CA GLY A 44 9.72 0.86 -25.39
C GLY A 44 9.66 1.92 -26.47
N TYR A 45 8.61 2.01 -27.26
CA TYR A 45 8.49 2.98 -28.35
C TYR A 45 8.00 4.34 -27.82
N LEU A 46 8.84 4.99 -27.01
CA LEU A 46 8.52 6.29 -26.40
C LEU A 46 8.37 7.41 -27.44
N PHE A 47 9.06 7.29 -28.58
CA PHE A 47 9.01 8.26 -29.67
C PHE A 47 7.90 7.98 -30.68
N TYR A 48 6.99 7.05 -30.35
CA TYR A 48 5.82 6.74 -31.15
C TYR A 48 4.91 7.96 -31.29
N ASN A 49 4.42 8.16 -32.50
CA ASN A 49 3.38 9.13 -32.79
C ASN A 49 2.35 8.53 -33.76
N LEU A 50 1.09 8.79 -33.52
CA LEU A 50 -0.02 8.42 -34.40
C LEU A 50 -0.76 9.70 -34.77
N ASP A 51 -0.80 9.98 -36.06
CA ASP A 51 -1.46 11.16 -36.61
C ASP A 51 -2.65 10.72 -37.50
N PRO A 52 -3.88 10.94 -37.06
CA PRO A 52 -5.06 10.71 -37.89
C PRO A 52 -5.21 11.85 -38.89
N VAL A 53 -5.00 11.56 -40.15
CA VAL A 53 -5.11 12.55 -41.25
C VAL A 53 -6.39 12.35 -42.00
N GLU A 54 -7.16 13.42 -42.17
CA GLU A 54 -8.33 13.48 -43.07
C GLU A 54 -7.85 13.57 -44.50
N VAL A 55 -7.99 12.49 -45.25
CA VAL A 55 -7.45 12.40 -46.65
C VAL A 55 -8.50 12.92 -47.64
N ASN A 56 -9.77 12.63 -47.41
CA ASN A 56 -10.82 12.97 -48.36
C ASN A 56 -12.14 13.23 -47.61
N ILE A 57 -12.87 14.25 -48.04
CA ILE A 57 -14.20 14.59 -47.52
C ILE A 57 -15.16 14.65 -48.71
N VAL A 58 -16.09 13.72 -48.78
CA VAL A 58 -17.10 13.65 -49.81
C VAL A 58 -18.50 13.67 -49.21
N GLY A 59 -19.18 14.79 -49.32
CA GLY A 59 -20.49 14.98 -48.68
C GLY A 59 -20.41 14.84 -47.18
N ASP A 60 -21.09 13.86 -46.59
CA ASP A 60 -21.13 13.57 -45.18
C ASP A 60 -20.11 12.49 -44.75
N SER A 61 -19.20 12.08 -45.65
CA SER A 61 -18.23 11.02 -45.39
C SER A 61 -16.82 11.57 -45.31
N ILE A 62 -16.05 11.10 -44.35
CA ILE A 62 -14.64 11.44 -44.11
C ILE A 62 -13.81 10.16 -44.19
N ASP A 63 -12.79 10.17 -45.07
CA ASP A 63 -11.78 9.12 -45.13
C ASP A 63 -10.58 9.49 -44.24
N LEU A 64 -10.30 8.65 -43.23
CA LEU A 64 -9.20 8.85 -42.28
C LEU A 64 -8.06 7.90 -42.62
N GLU A 65 -6.83 8.44 -42.73
CA GLU A 65 -5.59 7.69 -42.81
C GLU A 65 -4.84 7.79 -41.48
N MET A 66 -4.62 6.64 -40.83
CA MET A 66 -3.90 6.59 -39.55
C MET A 66 -2.40 6.47 -39.84
N ARG A 67 -1.68 7.57 -39.76
CA ARG A 67 -0.22 7.61 -40.00
C ARG A 67 0.52 7.32 -38.71
N ILE A 68 1.28 6.20 -38.69
CA ILE A 68 2.03 5.75 -37.55
C ILE A 68 3.53 5.97 -37.80
N TYR A 69 4.15 6.69 -36.87
CA TYR A 69 5.58 6.82 -36.78
C TYR A 69 6.05 6.12 -35.51
N GLU A 70 6.73 4.98 -35.66
CA GLU A 70 7.10 4.14 -34.51
C GLU A 70 8.33 4.67 -33.78
N GLY A 71 9.28 5.26 -34.50
CA GLY A 71 10.51 5.75 -33.93
C GLY A 71 11.44 4.64 -33.46
N ARG A 72 12.37 4.99 -32.56
CA ARG A 72 13.30 4.04 -31.94
C ARG A 72 12.75 3.60 -30.59
N GLN A 73 13.14 2.41 -30.13
CA GLN A 73 12.93 1.99 -28.77
C GLN A 73 13.81 2.81 -27.84
N ALA A 74 13.25 3.23 -26.71
CA ALA A 74 13.94 3.95 -25.65
C ALA A 74 14.30 3.01 -24.51
N THR A 75 15.55 3.08 -24.05
CA THR A 75 16.01 2.42 -22.82
C THR A 75 16.10 3.43 -21.68
N ILE A 76 15.77 3.00 -20.49
CA ILE A 76 15.90 3.84 -19.30
C ILE A 76 17.37 4.02 -18.97
N ASN A 77 17.86 5.26 -19.00
CA ASN A 77 19.25 5.59 -18.68
C ASN A 77 19.40 5.84 -17.17
N LYS A 78 18.63 6.77 -16.62
CA LYS A 78 18.69 7.15 -15.20
C LYS A 78 17.31 7.28 -14.59
N ILE A 79 17.24 6.99 -13.29
CA ILE A 79 16.06 7.27 -12.47
C ILE A 79 16.52 8.15 -11.32
N ASN A 80 16.09 9.43 -11.35
CA ASN A 80 16.43 10.43 -10.35
C ASN A 80 15.29 10.54 -9.35
N ILE A 81 15.57 10.27 -8.08
CA ILE A 81 14.62 10.40 -6.98
C ILE A 81 15.01 11.63 -6.18
N SER A 82 14.06 12.53 -5.90
CA SER A 82 14.27 13.73 -5.11
C SER A 82 13.10 13.98 -4.17
N GLY A 83 13.33 14.74 -3.07
CA GLY A 83 12.28 15.09 -2.11
C GLY A 83 11.91 13.96 -1.11
N ASN A 84 12.73 12.93 -1.02
CA ASN A 84 12.60 11.84 -0.06
C ASN A 84 13.30 12.14 1.28
N ASP A 85 13.14 13.37 1.80
CA ASP A 85 13.91 13.89 2.94
C ASP A 85 13.80 13.05 4.23
N ARG A 86 12.68 12.35 4.42
CA ARG A 86 12.39 11.53 5.61
C ARG A 86 12.65 10.05 5.43
N LEU A 87 12.77 9.58 4.18
CA LEU A 87 12.89 8.18 3.83
C LEU A 87 14.21 7.95 3.07
N TYR A 88 14.89 6.86 3.33
CA TYR A 88 16.08 6.52 2.56
C TYR A 88 15.73 6.22 1.10
N GLU A 89 16.58 6.64 0.18
CA GLU A 89 16.39 6.46 -1.26
C GLU A 89 16.24 4.98 -1.66
N ASN A 90 16.99 4.09 -1.03
CA ASN A 90 16.90 2.65 -1.27
C ASN A 90 15.52 2.07 -0.95
N VAL A 91 14.80 2.67 0.01
CA VAL A 91 13.43 2.26 0.37
C VAL A 91 12.45 2.60 -0.73
N VAL A 92 12.58 3.75 -1.38
CA VAL A 92 11.78 4.12 -2.54
C VAL A 92 12.20 3.29 -3.75
N ARG A 93 13.51 3.19 -4.00
CA ARG A 93 14.05 2.53 -5.18
C ARG A 93 13.69 1.05 -5.28
N ARG A 94 13.57 0.36 -4.15
CA ARG A 94 13.18 -1.07 -4.11
C ARG A 94 11.72 -1.32 -4.54
N GLU A 95 10.85 -0.31 -4.44
CA GLU A 95 9.45 -0.41 -4.88
C GLU A 95 9.29 -0.19 -6.39
N LEU A 96 10.31 0.35 -7.06
CA LEU A 96 10.26 0.61 -8.49
C LEU A 96 10.29 -0.70 -9.29
N ARG A 97 9.40 -0.78 -10.29
CA ARG A 97 9.40 -1.86 -11.29
C ARG A 97 10.34 -1.55 -12.45
N ILE A 98 10.56 -0.27 -12.70
CA ILE A 98 11.50 0.24 -13.70
C ILE A 98 12.93 0.22 -13.19
N ARG A 99 13.89 -0.08 -14.06
CA ARG A 99 15.32 -0.10 -13.73
C ARG A 99 16.14 0.48 -14.87
N PRO A 100 17.27 1.16 -14.58
CA PRO A 100 18.21 1.56 -15.62
C PRO A 100 18.65 0.38 -16.48
N GLY A 101 18.75 0.59 -17.79
CA GLY A 101 19.11 -0.42 -18.79
C GLY A 101 17.94 -1.27 -19.31
N GLN A 102 16.74 -1.15 -18.74
CA GLN A 102 15.53 -1.80 -19.27
C GLN A 102 14.88 -0.93 -20.36
N LEU A 103 14.10 -1.56 -21.23
CA LEU A 103 13.22 -0.83 -22.14
C LEU A 103 12.20 -0.04 -21.34
N PHE A 104 11.84 1.14 -21.85
CA PHE A 104 10.77 1.93 -21.26
C PHE A 104 9.44 1.17 -21.35
N SER A 105 8.67 1.18 -20.27
CA SER A 105 7.31 0.65 -20.22
C SER A 105 6.45 1.62 -19.42
N LYS A 106 5.39 2.11 -20.05
CA LYS A 106 4.42 3.01 -19.39
C LYS A 106 3.71 2.29 -18.23
N ASP A 107 3.34 1.03 -18.43
CA ASP A 107 2.66 0.25 -17.38
C ASP A 107 3.57 0.04 -16.18
N ASP A 108 4.83 -0.31 -16.37
CA ASP A 108 5.78 -0.48 -15.26
C ASP A 108 6.05 0.83 -14.52
N LEU A 109 6.10 1.95 -15.25
CA LEU A 109 6.21 3.28 -14.66
C LEU A 109 4.98 3.61 -13.81
N MET A 110 3.78 3.46 -14.37
CA MET A 110 2.52 3.73 -13.66
C MET A 110 2.33 2.81 -12.46
N ARG A 111 2.74 1.57 -12.58
CA ARG A 111 2.74 0.62 -11.47
C ARG A 111 3.72 1.05 -10.37
N SER A 112 4.92 1.49 -10.74
CA SER A 112 5.90 2.02 -9.78
C SER A 112 5.35 3.22 -9.02
N LEU A 113 4.67 4.14 -9.71
CA LEU A 113 4.03 5.30 -9.07
C LEU A 113 2.93 4.86 -8.09
N ARG A 114 2.09 3.90 -8.46
CA ARG A 114 1.07 3.34 -7.57
C ARG A 114 1.67 2.68 -6.32
N GLU A 115 2.76 1.93 -6.46
CA GLU A 115 3.45 1.32 -5.33
C GLU A 115 4.04 2.38 -4.39
N ILE A 116 4.63 3.46 -4.92
CA ILE A 116 5.09 4.61 -4.13
C ILE A 116 3.93 5.30 -3.40
N GLN A 117 2.79 5.51 -4.06
CA GLN A 117 1.60 6.09 -3.43
C GLN A 117 1.06 5.22 -2.29
N GLN A 118 1.03 3.90 -2.48
CA GLN A 118 0.57 2.94 -1.47
C GLN A 118 1.45 2.89 -0.22
N MET A 119 2.72 3.27 -0.32
CA MET A 119 3.58 3.40 0.86
C MET A 119 3.04 4.42 1.87
N GLY A 120 2.26 5.40 1.44
CA GLY A 120 1.66 6.43 2.30
C GLY A 120 2.62 7.46 2.87
N HIS A 121 3.89 7.47 2.44
CA HIS A 121 4.93 8.40 2.89
C HIS A 121 5.00 9.69 2.07
N PHE A 122 4.36 9.71 0.90
CA PHE A 122 4.41 10.81 -0.05
C PHE A 122 3.02 11.32 -0.39
N ASP A 123 2.97 12.59 -0.82
CA ASP A 123 1.75 13.23 -1.28
C ASP A 123 1.40 12.71 -2.69
N PRO A 124 0.28 12.00 -2.86
CA PRO A 124 -0.06 11.40 -4.16
C PRO A 124 -0.41 12.45 -5.22
N GLU A 125 -0.89 13.63 -4.82
CA GLU A 125 -1.28 14.67 -5.78
C GLU A 125 -0.07 15.35 -6.43
N LYS A 126 1.08 15.32 -5.76
CA LYS A 126 2.33 15.93 -6.24
C LYS A 126 3.27 14.92 -6.90
N LEU A 127 2.87 13.65 -6.95
CA LEU A 127 3.67 12.60 -7.56
C LEU A 127 3.44 12.55 -9.08
N GLN A 128 4.16 13.39 -9.80
CA GLN A 128 4.15 13.42 -11.27
C GLN A 128 5.56 13.10 -11.78
N PRO A 129 5.72 12.06 -12.60
CA PRO A 129 7.02 11.73 -13.16
C PRO A 129 7.44 12.77 -14.20
N ASP A 130 8.70 13.17 -14.16
CA ASP A 130 9.34 13.99 -15.19
C ASP A 130 10.07 13.04 -16.16
N ILE A 131 9.56 12.95 -17.38
CA ILE A 131 10.10 12.06 -18.42
C ILE A 131 10.88 12.93 -19.41
N GLN A 132 12.19 12.71 -19.46
CA GLN A 132 13.11 13.43 -20.35
C GLN A 132 13.65 12.49 -21.41
N PRO A 133 13.01 12.44 -22.61
CA PRO A 133 13.44 11.58 -23.69
C PRO A 133 14.63 12.18 -24.43
N ASP A 134 15.60 11.33 -24.79
CA ASP A 134 16.73 11.65 -25.68
C ASP A 134 16.60 10.85 -26.98
N PRO A 135 16.04 11.45 -28.04
CA PRO A 135 15.86 10.77 -29.31
C PRO A 135 17.16 10.47 -30.05
N VAL A 136 18.25 11.19 -29.76
CA VAL A 136 19.55 10.97 -30.40
C VAL A 136 20.18 9.67 -29.92
N ASN A 137 20.17 9.43 -28.60
CA ASN A 137 20.75 8.22 -28.02
C ASN A 137 19.75 7.08 -27.86
N GLY A 138 18.43 7.32 -28.06
CA GLY A 138 17.38 6.34 -27.83
C GLY A 138 17.26 6.00 -26.36
N THR A 139 17.43 6.98 -25.48
CA THR A 139 17.36 6.79 -24.03
C THR A 139 16.33 7.73 -23.40
N VAL A 140 15.96 7.43 -22.16
CA VAL A 140 15.04 8.27 -21.37
C VAL A 140 15.56 8.37 -19.94
N ASP A 141 15.60 9.59 -19.42
CA ASP A 141 15.81 9.87 -18.01
C ASP A 141 14.48 10.10 -17.33
N ILE A 142 14.27 9.47 -16.18
CA ILE A 142 13.01 9.55 -15.42
C ILE A 142 13.28 10.23 -14.09
N GLY A 143 12.68 11.40 -13.88
CA GLY A 143 12.66 12.12 -12.63
C GLY A 143 11.42 11.75 -11.80
N LEU A 144 11.62 11.47 -10.53
CA LEU A 144 10.55 11.21 -9.56
C LEU A 144 10.65 12.26 -8.44
N PRO A 145 10.05 13.45 -8.63
CA PRO A 145 9.97 14.45 -7.58
C PRO A 145 8.94 14.00 -6.54
N LEU A 146 9.40 13.70 -5.34
CA LEU A 146 8.58 13.26 -4.23
C LEU A 146 8.35 14.43 -3.28
N THR A 147 7.22 14.44 -2.61
CA THR A 147 6.94 15.37 -1.51
C THR A 147 6.59 14.55 -0.29
N SER A 148 7.46 14.58 0.71
CA SER A 148 7.25 13.82 1.95
C SER A 148 6.01 14.31 2.69
N LYS A 149 5.18 13.37 3.16
CA LYS A 149 3.97 13.60 3.94
C LYS A 149 4.17 13.08 5.36
N ALA A 150 3.67 13.83 6.35
CA ALA A 150 3.58 13.32 7.72
C ALA A 150 2.49 12.26 7.81
N ASN A 151 2.85 11.06 8.23
CA ASN A 151 1.93 9.93 8.35
C ASN A 151 2.04 9.19 9.70
N ASP A 152 2.83 9.72 10.62
CA ASP A 152 2.80 9.26 12.01
C ASP A 152 1.47 9.67 12.66
N GLN A 153 0.87 8.77 13.42
CA GLN A 153 -0.48 8.94 13.93
C GLN A 153 -0.49 8.77 15.46
N VAL A 154 -1.21 9.68 16.11
CA VAL A 154 -1.61 9.56 17.51
C VAL A 154 -3.13 9.43 17.53
N GLU A 155 -3.61 8.30 17.98
CA GLU A 155 -5.04 8.03 18.11
C GLU A 155 -5.41 7.99 19.58
N PHE A 156 -6.35 8.83 19.97
CA PHE A 156 -6.98 8.79 21.27
C PHE A 156 -8.46 8.48 21.08
N SER A 157 -8.96 7.47 21.77
CA SER A 157 -10.39 7.16 21.80
C SER A 157 -10.86 6.92 23.22
N ALA A 158 -12.06 7.42 23.52
CA ALA A 158 -12.73 7.19 24.77
C ALA A 158 -14.17 6.71 24.52
N GLY A 159 -14.59 5.69 25.23
CA GLY A 159 -15.93 5.14 25.16
C GLY A 159 -16.56 5.01 26.55
N TRP A 160 -17.88 5.07 26.60
CA TRP A 160 -18.63 4.81 27.82
C TRP A 160 -19.43 3.52 27.65
N GLY A 161 -19.27 2.58 28.57
CA GLY A 161 -19.99 1.31 28.60
C GLY A 161 -20.55 1.00 29.99
N GLN A 162 -21.14 -0.17 30.12
CA GLN A 162 -21.67 -0.62 31.41
C GLN A 162 -20.61 -0.73 32.53
N THR A 163 -19.38 -1.01 32.14
CA THR A 163 -18.22 -1.11 33.02
C THR A 163 -17.53 0.23 33.29
N GLY A 164 -18.10 1.35 32.80
CA GLY A 164 -17.55 2.69 32.95
C GLY A 164 -16.85 3.21 31.71
N ILE A 165 -15.91 4.14 31.90
CA ILE A 165 -15.16 4.76 30.81
C ILE A 165 -14.01 3.87 30.41
N ILE A 166 -13.88 3.61 29.07
CA ILE A 166 -12.75 2.95 28.47
C ILE A 166 -11.95 3.98 27.67
N GLY A 167 -10.66 4.12 27.98
CA GLY A 167 -9.73 4.95 27.21
C GLY A 167 -8.74 4.10 26.43
N LYS A 168 -8.45 4.48 25.20
CA LYS A 168 -7.40 3.88 24.37
C LYS A 168 -6.50 4.99 23.83
N LEU A 169 -5.20 4.78 23.92
CA LEU A 169 -4.17 5.58 23.28
C LEU A 169 -3.35 4.67 22.36
N SER A 170 -3.19 5.07 21.12
CA SER A 170 -2.36 4.35 20.15
C SER A 170 -1.41 5.34 19.45
N LEU A 171 -0.14 4.98 19.42
CA LEU A 171 0.92 5.72 18.75
C LEU A 171 1.42 4.85 17.59
N LYS A 172 1.30 5.33 16.36
CA LYS A 172 1.75 4.65 15.16
C LYS A 172 2.83 5.46 14.46
N PHE A 173 4.02 4.92 14.37
CA PHE A 173 5.17 5.48 13.68
C PHE A 173 5.40 4.68 12.40
N THR A 174 5.23 5.30 11.25
CA THR A 174 5.19 4.61 9.95
C THR A 174 6.53 4.59 9.21
N ASN A 175 7.49 5.38 9.66
CA ASN A 175 8.83 5.47 9.06
C ASN A 175 9.92 5.08 10.06
N PHE A 176 9.67 4.09 10.88
CA PHE A 176 10.62 3.62 11.88
C PHE A 176 11.82 2.92 11.23
N SER A 177 12.96 2.94 11.90
CA SER A 177 14.19 2.25 11.49
C SER A 177 14.83 1.54 12.68
N VAL A 178 14.77 0.20 12.68
CA VAL A 178 15.48 -0.62 13.66
C VAL A 178 17.00 -0.49 13.49
N ALA A 179 17.49 -0.35 12.25
CA ALA A 179 18.91 -0.20 12.00
C ALA A 179 19.49 1.06 12.66
N ASN A 180 18.77 2.17 12.59
CA ASN A 180 19.17 3.42 13.23
C ASN A 180 19.01 3.37 14.77
N LEU A 181 18.06 2.60 15.28
CA LEU A 181 17.93 2.36 16.71
C LEU A 181 19.17 1.70 17.30
N LEU A 182 19.75 0.76 16.55
CA LEU A 182 20.97 0.03 16.96
C LEU A 182 22.27 0.84 16.74
N ARG A 183 22.21 1.95 15.99
CA ARG A 183 23.33 2.84 15.69
C ARG A 183 23.00 4.28 16.07
N PRO A 184 22.86 4.61 17.35
CA PRO A 184 22.55 5.96 17.77
C PRO A 184 23.74 6.88 17.47
N GLY A 185 23.52 7.94 16.74
CA GLY A 185 24.51 9.01 16.53
C GLY A 185 24.58 9.59 15.12
N GLU A 186 24.24 8.87 14.05
CA GLU A 186 24.46 9.38 12.70
C GLU A 186 23.20 9.98 12.04
N ASN A 187 21.98 9.56 12.44
CA ASN A 187 20.75 9.95 11.72
C ASN A 187 19.52 10.19 12.61
N TYR A 188 19.70 10.61 13.85
CA TYR A 188 18.56 11.01 14.71
C TYR A 188 18.05 12.39 14.31
N ARG A 189 17.10 12.46 13.40
CA ARG A 189 16.41 13.71 13.05
C ARG A 189 15.14 13.95 13.89
N CYS A 190 14.69 12.96 14.66
CA CYS A 190 13.48 13.01 15.49
C CYS A 190 13.66 12.21 16.78
N ILE A 191 12.64 12.22 17.66
CA ILE A 191 12.61 11.47 18.94
C ILE A 191 12.80 9.98 18.72
N LEU A 192 12.29 9.44 17.60
CA LEU A 192 12.49 8.04 17.20
C LEU A 192 13.30 7.96 15.91
N PRO A 193 14.12 6.90 15.75
CA PRO A 193 14.90 6.68 14.54
C PRO A 193 14.00 6.40 13.35
N GLN A 194 14.21 7.11 12.25
CA GLN A 194 13.40 7.04 11.03
C GLN A 194 14.27 6.74 9.80
N GLY A 195 13.65 6.30 8.70
CA GLY A 195 14.29 6.18 7.40
C GLY A 195 14.00 4.91 6.62
N ASP A 196 13.71 3.78 7.28
CA ASP A 196 13.58 2.47 6.63
C ASP A 196 12.14 2.13 6.19
N GLY A 197 11.16 3.00 6.52
CA GLY A 197 9.75 2.77 6.18
C GLY A 197 9.11 1.60 6.95
N GLN A 198 9.69 1.22 8.09
CA GLN A 198 9.13 0.23 8.99
C GLN A 198 8.03 0.88 9.85
N THR A 199 7.08 0.09 10.32
CA THR A 199 5.99 0.58 11.17
C THR A 199 6.15 0.05 12.58
N LEU A 200 6.13 0.96 13.56
CA LEU A 200 6.06 0.64 14.98
C LEU A 200 4.75 1.18 15.54
N THR A 201 3.96 0.33 16.16
CA THR A 201 2.72 0.73 16.83
C THR A 201 2.79 0.35 18.30
N ILE A 202 2.49 1.31 19.18
CA ILE A 202 2.38 1.10 20.61
C ILE A 202 0.98 1.51 21.02
N SER A 203 0.25 0.65 21.69
CA SER A 203 -1.10 0.99 22.15
C SER A 203 -1.33 0.55 23.58
N GLY A 204 -2.11 1.36 24.29
CA GLY A 204 -2.60 1.08 25.62
C GLY A 204 -4.08 1.34 25.70
N GLN A 205 -4.82 0.44 26.34
CA GLN A 205 -6.24 0.57 26.58
C GLN A 205 -6.52 0.25 28.04
N THR A 206 -7.33 1.07 28.67
CA THR A 206 -7.68 0.83 30.07
C THR A 206 -9.13 1.21 30.38
N ASN A 207 -9.73 0.42 31.24
CA ASN A 207 -10.97 0.76 31.93
C ASN A 207 -10.67 0.79 33.43
N ALA A 208 -9.79 1.65 33.87
CA ALA A 208 -9.36 1.90 35.27
C ALA A 208 -9.48 0.73 36.26
N LYS A 209 -10.61 0.03 36.33
CA LYS A 209 -10.92 -1.02 37.32
C LYS A 209 -10.84 -2.44 36.74
N TYR A 210 -11.44 -2.66 35.55
CA TYR A 210 -11.77 -4.01 35.09
C TYR A 210 -10.81 -4.54 34.02
N TYR A 211 -10.22 -3.65 33.24
CA TYR A 211 -9.45 -4.05 32.06
C TYR A 211 -8.28 -3.10 31.79
N GLN A 212 -7.14 -3.70 31.54
CA GLN A 212 -5.95 -3.02 31.06
C GLN A 212 -5.31 -3.87 29.97
N SER A 213 -4.91 -3.25 28.88
CA SER A 213 -4.22 -3.92 27.79
C SER A 213 -3.14 -3.03 27.19
N TYR A 214 -1.99 -3.60 26.98
CA TYR A 214 -0.85 -2.94 26.34
C TYR A 214 -0.37 -3.80 25.20
N SER A 215 -0.09 -3.19 24.06
CA SER A 215 0.47 -3.91 22.93
C SER A 215 1.53 -3.10 22.23
N ILE A 216 2.50 -3.82 21.68
CA ILE A 216 3.52 -3.31 20.80
C ILE A 216 3.55 -4.18 19.54
N SER A 217 3.56 -3.58 18.38
CA SER A 217 3.69 -4.28 17.12
C SER A 217 4.69 -3.59 16.22
N PHE A 218 5.50 -4.39 15.58
CA PHE A 218 6.50 -3.99 14.60
C PHE A 218 6.22 -4.66 13.27
N PHE A 219 6.31 -3.91 12.18
CA PHE A 219 6.14 -4.41 10.83
C PHE A 219 7.22 -3.88 9.90
N ASP A 220 7.88 -4.79 9.20
CA ASP A 220 8.85 -4.49 8.15
C ASP A 220 8.33 -5.06 6.82
N PRO A 221 7.99 -4.22 5.83
CA PRO A 221 7.51 -4.69 4.53
C PRO A 221 8.59 -5.33 3.66
N TRP A 222 9.88 -5.07 3.95
CA TRP A 222 11.02 -5.57 3.18
C TRP A 222 12.09 -6.18 4.07
N PHE A 223 11.71 -7.13 4.88
CA PHE A 223 12.65 -7.80 5.78
C PHE A 223 13.84 -8.39 5.03
N GLY A 224 15.04 -7.94 5.43
CA GLY A 224 16.30 -8.27 4.76
C GLY A 224 16.63 -7.39 3.55
N GLY A 225 15.77 -6.45 3.14
CA GLY A 225 16.03 -5.38 2.16
C GLY A 225 16.19 -5.80 0.69
N LYS A 226 16.27 -7.10 0.40
CA LYS A 226 16.56 -7.62 -0.97
C LYS A 226 15.32 -8.14 -1.70
N ARG A 227 14.29 -8.53 -0.99
CA ARG A 227 13.07 -9.13 -1.53
C ARG A 227 11.86 -8.60 -0.79
N PRO A 228 10.69 -8.51 -1.44
CA PRO A 228 9.45 -8.05 -0.79
C PRO A 228 8.89 -9.13 0.14
N ASN A 229 9.64 -9.48 1.17
CA ASN A 229 9.21 -10.36 2.25
C ASN A 229 8.88 -9.46 3.43
N SER A 230 7.68 -9.57 3.97
CA SER A 230 7.30 -8.84 5.18
C SER A 230 7.56 -9.65 6.43
N LEU A 231 7.89 -8.96 7.50
CA LEU A 231 7.99 -9.51 8.86
C LEU A 231 7.10 -8.68 9.77
N SER A 232 6.27 -9.34 10.56
CA SER A 232 5.52 -8.73 11.64
C SER A 232 5.85 -9.41 12.96
N VAL A 233 6.07 -8.61 13.99
CA VAL A 233 6.27 -9.09 15.36
C VAL A 233 5.35 -8.31 16.25
N SER A 234 4.53 -8.97 17.05
CA SER A 234 3.70 -8.30 18.03
C SER A 234 3.76 -8.98 19.39
N ALA A 235 3.66 -8.18 20.42
CA ALA A 235 3.54 -8.64 21.79
C ALA A 235 2.41 -7.87 22.46
N PHE A 236 1.64 -8.55 23.31
CA PHE A 236 0.62 -7.91 24.10
C PHE A 236 0.57 -8.48 25.50
N PHE A 237 0.09 -7.64 26.41
CA PHE A 237 -0.19 -8.00 27.77
C PHE A 237 -1.56 -7.41 28.14
N SER A 238 -2.44 -8.22 28.72
CA SER A 238 -3.72 -7.73 29.22
C SER A 238 -4.03 -8.32 30.59
N VAL A 239 -4.70 -7.52 31.37
CA VAL A 239 -5.24 -7.91 32.70
C VAL A 239 -6.73 -7.59 32.70
N GLN A 240 -7.51 -8.58 33.05
CA GLN A 240 -8.94 -8.42 33.28
C GLN A 240 -9.25 -8.89 34.69
N THR A 241 -9.90 -8.04 35.44
CA THR A 241 -10.35 -8.31 36.83
C THR A 241 -11.86 -8.43 36.83
N ASP A 242 -12.41 -9.06 37.87
CA ASP A 242 -13.85 -9.22 38.10
C ASP A 242 -14.56 -9.97 36.95
N ILE A 243 -14.12 -11.19 36.72
CA ILE A 243 -14.76 -12.05 35.77
C ILE A 243 -15.78 -12.93 36.49
N SER A 244 -17.05 -12.53 36.46
CA SER A 244 -18.10 -13.45 36.83
C SER A 244 -18.17 -14.57 35.81
N SER A 245 -18.40 -15.81 36.24
CA SER A 245 -18.41 -17.04 35.46
C SER A 245 -19.35 -17.07 34.22
N ARG A 246 -20.17 -16.02 34.06
CA ARG A 246 -21.07 -15.82 32.92
C ARG A 246 -20.45 -15.06 31.74
N TYR A 247 -19.30 -14.41 31.92
CA TYR A 247 -18.59 -13.67 30.84
C TYR A 247 -17.70 -14.57 29.94
N TYR A 248 -17.67 -15.86 30.21
CA TYR A 248 -16.90 -16.83 29.41
C TYR A 248 -17.52 -17.14 28.05
N ASN A 249 -18.27 -16.21 27.48
CA ASN A 249 -18.74 -16.36 26.11
C ASN A 249 -17.67 -15.87 25.15
N SER A 250 -17.18 -16.78 24.32
CA SER A 250 -16.05 -16.70 23.39
C SER A 250 -16.01 -15.49 22.44
N SER A 251 -17.04 -14.65 22.41
CA SER A 251 -17.13 -13.49 21.51
C SER A 251 -16.22 -12.31 21.90
N TYR A 252 -15.87 -12.15 23.17
CA TYR A 252 -15.00 -11.04 23.62
C TYR A 252 -13.54 -11.26 23.20
N PHE A 253 -13.08 -12.49 23.26
CA PHE A 253 -11.72 -12.86 22.86
C PHE A 253 -11.53 -12.81 21.35
N ASN A 254 -12.53 -13.23 20.56
CA ASN A 254 -12.49 -13.14 19.10
C ASN A 254 -12.52 -11.69 18.60
N ASN A 255 -13.26 -10.79 19.26
CA ASN A 255 -13.28 -9.38 18.85
C ASN A 255 -11.95 -8.66 19.14
N TYR A 256 -11.25 -9.02 20.21
CA TYR A 256 -9.94 -8.45 20.51
C TYR A 256 -8.89 -8.89 19.48
N TYR A 257 -8.90 -10.15 19.08
CA TYR A 257 -8.04 -10.68 18.02
C TYR A 257 -8.32 -10.00 16.69
N ASN A 258 -9.57 -9.90 16.28
CA ASN A 258 -9.95 -9.25 15.03
C ASN A 258 -9.61 -7.76 15.01
N SER A 259 -9.63 -7.04 16.14
CA SER A 259 -9.23 -5.63 16.18
C SER A 259 -7.71 -5.41 16.13
N MET A 260 -6.90 -6.37 16.57
CA MET A 260 -5.45 -6.33 16.41
C MET A 260 -5.03 -6.54 14.96
N TYR A 261 -5.79 -7.38 14.23
CA TYR A 261 -5.51 -7.75 12.83
C TYR A 261 -6.19 -6.85 11.79
N SER A 262 -7.20 -6.05 12.17
CA SER A 262 -7.92 -5.16 11.25
C SER A 262 -7.10 -3.95 10.77
N GLY A 263 -5.86 -3.81 11.19
CA GLY A 263 -4.89 -2.89 10.58
C GLY A 263 -4.56 -3.21 9.11
N TYR A 264 -4.94 -4.38 8.62
CA TYR A 264 -4.84 -4.80 7.23
C TYR A 264 -6.24 -5.01 6.64
N GLY A 265 -6.87 -3.92 6.19
CA GLY A 265 -7.90 -3.95 5.12
C GLY A 265 -9.18 -4.77 5.36
N GLY A 266 -9.69 -4.92 6.59
CA GLY A 266 -10.95 -5.61 6.84
C GLY A 266 -11.97 -4.75 7.58
N TYR A 267 -13.14 -4.55 6.98
CA TYR A 267 -14.30 -3.90 7.61
C TYR A 267 -14.81 -4.73 8.79
N GLY A 268 -14.59 -4.24 10.01
CA GLY A 268 -15.11 -4.87 11.23
C GLY A 268 -16.62 -4.71 11.37
N MET A 269 -17.31 -5.82 11.38
CA MET A 269 -18.76 -5.90 11.61
C MET A 269 -19.01 -5.83 13.12
N TYR A 270 -19.66 -4.76 13.58
CA TYR A 270 -20.08 -4.60 14.98
C TYR A 270 -21.27 -5.53 15.29
N ASN A 271 -21.05 -6.49 16.15
CA ASN A 271 -22.13 -7.35 16.64
C ASN A 271 -22.62 -6.83 17.99
N TYR A 272 -23.83 -6.26 17.99
CA TYR A 272 -24.55 -5.82 19.19
C TYR A 272 -25.16 -7.03 19.90
N GLY A 273 -24.52 -7.51 20.95
CA GLY A 273 -25.01 -8.61 21.77
C GLY A 273 -25.83 -8.13 22.97
N ASN A 274 -26.95 -8.76 23.14
CA ASN A 274 -28.04 -8.61 24.08
C ASN A 274 -27.57 -8.45 25.55
N TYR A 275 -28.05 -7.39 26.25
CA TYR A 275 -27.74 -7.08 27.63
C TYR A 275 -28.88 -7.52 28.57
N ASN A 276 -28.58 -8.46 29.42
CA ASN A 276 -29.43 -8.75 30.58
C ASN A 276 -28.81 -8.22 31.89
N ASN A 277 -29.59 -7.51 32.67
CA ASN A 277 -29.30 -6.94 33.99
C ASN A 277 -28.72 -7.99 34.93
N TYR A 278 -27.52 -7.71 35.48
CA TYR A 278 -26.98 -8.42 36.63
C TYR A 278 -26.30 -7.43 37.58
N GLU A 279 -26.60 -7.59 38.89
CA GLU A 279 -25.98 -6.86 39.98
C GLU A 279 -24.46 -7.01 39.94
N ASN A 280 -23.77 -5.87 40.01
CA ASN A 280 -22.33 -5.74 39.95
C ASN A 280 -21.69 -6.23 41.26
N TYR A 281 -21.36 -7.50 41.33
CA TYR A 281 -20.46 -8.01 42.37
C TYR A 281 -19.03 -7.90 41.84
N TYR A 282 -18.33 -6.83 42.20
CA TYR A 282 -16.92 -6.64 41.89
C TYR A 282 -16.07 -7.48 42.84
N ASP A 283 -15.35 -8.46 42.32
CA ASP A 283 -14.39 -9.27 43.04
C ASP A 283 -12.97 -8.97 42.52
N PRO A 284 -12.20 -8.11 43.22
CA PRO A 284 -10.87 -7.70 42.80
C PRO A 284 -9.84 -8.83 42.87
N ASP A 285 -10.13 -9.92 43.60
CA ASP A 285 -9.21 -11.03 43.77
C ASP A 285 -9.20 -11.97 42.56
N LYS A 286 -10.30 -12.00 41.81
CA LYS A 286 -10.37 -12.77 40.55
C LYS A 286 -9.78 -12.00 39.39
N SER A 287 -8.78 -12.56 38.77
CA SER A 287 -8.14 -11.93 37.60
C SER A 287 -7.64 -12.94 36.58
N ILE A 288 -7.77 -12.56 35.30
CA ILE A 288 -7.08 -13.23 34.17
C ILE A 288 -6.01 -12.30 33.67
N LYS A 289 -4.77 -12.77 33.71
CA LYS A 289 -3.63 -12.12 33.06
C LYS A 289 -3.30 -12.92 31.80
N MET A 290 -3.28 -12.23 30.70
CA MET A 290 -2.97 -12.82 29.40
C MET A 290 -1.79 -12.09 28.81
N TRP A 291 -0.83 -12.84 28.28
CA TRP A 291 0.21 -12.28 27.44
C TRP A 291 0.42 -13.17 26.22
N GLY A 292 0.76 -12.54 25.15
CA GLY A 292 0.97 -13.24 23.88
C GLY A 292 2.06 -12.59 23.05
N LEU A 293 2.64 -13.44 22.22
CA LEU A 293 3.63 -13.08 21.23
C LEU A 293 3.18 -13.64 19.88
N SER A 294 3.24 -12.84 18.81
CA SER A 294 3.02 -13.33 17.47
C SER A 294 4.17 -12.97 16.54
N LEU A 295 4.46 -13.87 15.63
CA LEU A 295 5.45 -13.72 14.57
C LEU A 295 4.77 -14.03 13.24
N GLY A 296 4.66 -13.04 12.39
CA GLY A 296 4.11 -13.19 11.04
C GLY A 296 5.19 -12.99 9.98
N TRP A 297 5.10 -13.76 8.93
CA TRP A 297 5.95 -13.64 7.77
C TRP A 297 5.09 -13.64 6.51
N GLY A 298 5.40 -12.72 5.57
CA GLY A 298 4.71 -12.62 4.30
C GLY A 298 5.69 -12.61 3.14
N LYS A 299 5.25 -13.12 2.00
CA LYS A 299 6.03 -13.13 0.76
C LYS A 299 5.14 -12.83 -0.42
N ARG A 300 5.54 -11.86 -1.26
CA ARG A 300 4.93 -11.65 -2.57
C ARG A 300 5.39 -12.77 -3.51
N LEU A 301 4.44 -13.49 -4.10
CA LEU A 301 4.71 -14.58 -5.02
C LEU A 301 5.09 -14.03 -6.40
N LYS A 302 5.70 -14.85 -7.23
CA LYS A 302 5.98 -14.55 -8.63
C LYS A 302 5.09 -15.34 -9.58
N TRP A 303 4.41 -16.36 -9.07
CA TRP A 303 3.52 -17.25 -9.80
C TRP A 303 2.22 -17.42 -9.02
N PRO A 304 1.06 -17.35 -9.65
CA PRO A 304 0.80 -17.14 -11.08
C PRO A 304 1.15 -15.73 -11.57
N ASP A 305 1.09 -14.73 -10.70
CA ASP A 305 1.54 -13.36 -10.92
C ASP A 305 2.02 -12.76 -9.58
N ASP A 306 2.50 -11.53 -9.60
CA ASP A 306 3.06 -10.86 -8.42
C ASP A 306 2.03 -10.06 -7.60
N TYR A 307 0.73 -10.22 -7.87
CA TYR A 307 -0.35 -9.72 -7.01
C TYR A 307 -0.68 -10.69 -5.87
N PHE A 308 -0.28 -11.96 -5.98
CA PHE A 308 -0.49 -12.93 -4.91
C PHE A 308 0.54 -12.78 -3.79
N THR A 309 0.06 -12.82 -2.56
CA THR A 309 0.88 -12.83 -1.36
C THR A 309 0.58 -14.08 -0.54
N LEU A 310 1.65 -14.73 -0.07
CA LEU A 310 1.57 -15.81 0.90
C LEU A 310 1.94 -15.25 2.26
N SER A 311 1.10 -15.46 3.27
CA SER A 311 1.39 -15.08 4.65
C SER A 311 1.24 -16.28 5.58
N ALA A 312 2.11 -16.36 6.56
CA ALA A 312 2.06 -17.32 7.64
C ALA A 312 2.29 -16.60 8.97
N GLU A 313 1.58 -17.03 9.99
CA GLU A 313 1.70 -16.47 11.31
C GLU A 313 1.75 -17.58 12.36
N LEU A 314 2.63 -17.38 13.34
CA LEU A 314 2.73 -18.19 14.55
C LEU A 314 2.42 -17.32 15.75
N ALA A 315 1.41 -17.70 16.52
CA ALA A 315 1.03 -17.00 17.72
C ALA A 315 1.10 -17.92 18.94
N TYR A 316 1.66 -17.39 20.03
CA TYR A 316 1.71 -18.05 21.33
C TYR A 316 1.00 -17.16 22.35
N GLN A 317 0.14 -17.79 23.17
CA GLN A 317 -0.59 -17.09 24.21
C GLN A 317 -0.54 -17.91 25.49
N ARG A 318 -0.43 -17.20 26.62
CA ARG A 318 -0.49 -17.78 27.96
C ARG A 318 -1.50 -17.04 28.82
N TYR A 319 -2.32 -17.81 29.46
CA TYR A 319 -3.34 -17.36 30.42
C TYR A 319 -2.92 -17.73 31.82
N ASN A 320 -2.92 -16.78 32.73
CA ASN A 320 -2.70 -16.99 34.14
C ASN A 320 -4.00 -16.57 34.87
N LEU A 321 -4.64 -17.55 35.45
CA LEU A 321 -5.88 -17.35 36.23
C LEU A 321 -5.54 -17.30 37.71
N LYS A 322 -6.13 -16.35 38.41
CA LYS A 322 -6.02 -16.22 39.84
C LYS A 322 -7.43 -16.30 40.47
N ASP A 323 -7.54 -17.16 41.48
CA ASP A 323 -8.78 -17.36 42.32
C ASP A 323 -10.02 -17.82 41.52
N TRP A 324 -9.81 -18.88 40.73
CA TRP A 324 -10.83 -19.57 39.93
C TRP A 324 -11.29 -20.84 40.57
#